data_49200b860b9c5cba8eca6b27c625e743
#
_entry.id   49200b860b9c5cba8eca6b27c625e743
#
_cell.length_a   1.000
_cell.length_b   1.000
_cell.length_c   1.000
_cell.angle_alpha   90.00
_cell.angle_beta   90.00
_cell.angle_gamma   90.00
#
_symmetry.space_group_name_H-M   'P 1'
#
loop_
_entity.id
_entity.type
_entity.pdbx_description
1 polymer ?
#
loop_
_entity_poly.entity_id
_entity_poly.type
_entity_poly.pdbx_seq_one_letter_code
_entity_poly.pdbx_strand_id
1 'polypeptide(L)'
;NVGDDVTSFPVTIPERIVTGPAVADIDGSGTADIVIVTLDSNVYAIDAYGSLKSGFPFLTSDGIQTPATLADLDGDQDLEIITGNEGGNVYVLHHDGSVMASFVTEHPIRGGVSIADLDRNGQMELLFSGLDQYVHAWDPIVDGEITGWPVNIGSGSISEPIVVDLDNDLDLEVITATIEGTIYISHH
;
A
#
# COMPACT_ATOMS: atom_id res chain seq x y z
N ASN A 1 -3.68 30.23 13.08
CA ASN A 1 -3.69 31.21 11.99
C ASN A 1 -3.96 30.48 10.69
N VAL A 2 -5.03 30.86 10.01
CA VAL A 2 -5.41 30.27 8.71
C VAL A 2 -4.59 31.03 7.67
N GLY A 3 -3.59 30.34 7.10
CA GLY A 3 -2.82 30.84 5.96
C GLY A 3 -1.34 31.13 6.20
N ASP A 4 -0.82 30.91 7.40
CA ASP A 4 0.63 30.99 7.62
C ASP A 4 1.28 29.65 7.22
N ASP A 5 2.29 29.71 6.34
CA ASP A 5 3.07 28.55 5.96
C ASP A 5 3.78 27.94 7.18
N VAL A 6 3.82 26.62 7.28
CA VAL A 6 4.69 25.94 8.22
C VAL A 6 6.14 26.27 7.86
N THR A 7 6.93 26.70 8.83
CA THR A 7 8.24 27.35 8.62
C THR A 7 9.25 26.57 7.77
N SER A 8 9.03 25.28 7.55
CA SER A 8 9.90 24.41 6.72
C SER A 8 9.29 24.02 5.37
N PHE A 9 8.08 24.47 5.08
CA PHE A 9 7.40 24.22 3.81
C PHE A 9 7.30 25.49 2.98
N PRO A 10 7.28 25.40 1.63
CA PRO A 10 7.13 24.17 0.85
C PRO A 10 8.42 23.34 0.72
N VAL A 11 8.28 22.01 0.73
CA VAL A 11 9.32 21.06 0.33
C VAL A 11 9.12 20.73 -1.15
N THR A 12 10.21 20.72 -1.92
CA THR A 12 10.17 20.37 -3.35
C THR A 12 10.80 19.01 -3.57
N ILE A 13 10.00 18.07 -4.09
CA ILE A 13 10.49 16.80 -4.64
C ILE A 13 10.69 17.01 -6.14
N PRO A 14 11.90 16.75 -6.68
CA PRO A 14 12.20 17.04 -8.09
C PRO A 14 11.60 16.04 -9.07
N GLU A 15 10.68 15.19 -8.61
CA GLU A 15 10.09 14.08 -9.33
C GLU A 15 8.58 14.23 -9.46
N ARG A 16 8.01 13.43 -10.35
CA ARG A 16 6.58 13.52 -10.66
C ARG A 16 5.73 12.75 -9.66
N ILE A 17 4.88 13.44 -8.93
CA ILE A 17 3.91 12.90 -7.98
C ILE A 17 2.56 12.79 -8.69
N VAL A 18 1.89 11.61 -8.59
CA VAL A 18 0.59 11.35 -9.23
C VAL A 18 -0.46 10.82 -8.26
N THR A 19 -0.07 10.52 -7.02
CA THR A 19 -0.96 10.04 -5.96
C THR A 19 -1.01 11.06 -4.83
N GLY A 20 -2.01 10.94 -3.94
CA GLY A 20 -2.02 11.71 -2.69
C GLY A 20 -0.94 11.23 -1.72
N PRO A 21 -0.49 12.09 -0.79
CA PRO A 21 0.39 11.69 0.30
C PRO A 21 -0.36 10.82 1.31
N ALA A 22 0.35 9.89 1.94
CA ALA A 22 -0.07 9.25 3.18
C ALA A 22 0.56 9.99 4.37
N VAL A 23 -0.18 10.13 5.48
CA VAL A 23 0.28 10.91 6.64
C VAL A 23 -0.04 10.15 7.92
N ALA A 24 1.00 9.80 8.69
CA ALA A 24 0.91 9.23 10.02
C ALA A 24 2.25 9.41 10.75
N ASP A 25 2.28 9.16 12.03
CA ASP A 25 3.51 8.99 12.81
C ASP A 25 4.03 7.57 12.54
N ILE A 26 5.01 7.45 11.61
CA ILE A 26 5.46 6.13 11.15
C ILE A 26 6.53 5.50 12.07
N ASP A 27 7.16 6.27 12.93
CA ASP A 27 8.26 5.84 13.81
C ASP A 27 7.97 6.02 15.32
N GLY A 28 6.70 6.27 15.68
CA GLY A 28 6.29 6.43 17.06
C GLY A 28 6.91 7.66 17.78
N SER A 29 7.40 8.64 17.01
CA SER A 29 8.05 9.85 17.56
C SER A 29 7.10 10.83 18.25
N GLY A 30 5.80 10.68 18.01
CA GLY A 30 4.74 11.58 18.46
C GLY A 30 4.45 12.72 17.49
N THR A 31 5.06 12.73 16.30
CA THR A 31 4.83 13.71 15.23
C THR A 31 4.53 12.99 13.90
N ALA A 32 3.57 13.53 13.14
CA ALA A 32 3.22 12.92 11.87
C ALA A 32 4.30 13.13 10.80
N ASP A 33 4.53 12.10 10.02
CA ASP A 33 5.37 12.09 8.82
C ASP A 33 4.51 12.10 7.57
N ILE A 34 5.11 12.50 6.45
CA ILE A 34 4.47 12.57 5.13
C ILE A 34 5.17 11.57 4.22
N VAL A 35 4.45 10.56 3.76
CA VAL A 35 4.95 9.58 2.80
C VAL A 35 4.44 9.92 1.40
N ILE A 36 5.35 9.98 0.43
CA ILE A 36 5.08 10.32 -0.96
C ILE A 36 5.76 9.30 -1.88
N VAL A 37 5.04 8.86 -2.88
CA VAL A 37 5.54 7.98 -3.94
C VAL A 37 5.59 8.71 -5.27
N THR A 38 6.53 8.32 -6.15
CA THR A 38 6.77 9.02 -7.40
C THR A 38 6.77 8.09 -8.61
N LEU A 39 6.48 8.64 -9.79
CA LEU A 39 6.61 7.91 -11.07
C LEU A 39 8.05 7.54 -11.40
N ASP A 40 9.02 8.19 -10.77
CA ASP A 40 10.45 7.97 -10.99
C ASP A 40 11.02 6.94 -9.99
N SER A 41 10.15 6.04 -9.49
CA SER A 41 10.50 4.85 -8.70
C SER A 41 10.92 5.11 -7.25
N ASN A 42 10.64 6.29 -6.68
CA ASN A 42 11.04 6.61 -5.32
C ASN A 42 9.86 6.67 -4.33
N VAL A 43 10.12 6.17 -3.13
CA VAL A 43 9.31 6.40 -1.93
C VAL A 43 10.06 7.38 -1.05
N TYR A 44 9.42 8.50 -0.69
CA TYR A 44 9.93 9.51 0.23
C TYR A 44 9.17 9.45 1.55
N ALA A 45 9.87 9.57 2.65
CA ALA A 45 9.28 9.87 3.95
C ALA A 45 9.90 11.16 4.50
N ILE A 46 9.07 12.12 4.86
CA ILE A 46 9.45 13.49 5.25
C ILE A 46 8.82 13.77 6.62
N ASP A 47 9.62 14.26 7.55
CA ASP A 47 9.14 14.62 8.89
C ASP A 47 8.26 15.88 8.90
N ALA A 48 7.61 16.16 10.02
CA ALA A 48 6.77 17.34 10.24
C ALA A 48 7.53 18.68 10.04
N TYR A 49 8.85 18.65 9.98
CA TYR A 49 9.72 19.81 9.81
C TYR A 49 10.26 19.95 8.38
N GLY A 50 9.83 19.09 7.45
CA GLY A 50 10.23 19.13 6.05
C GLY A 50 11.57 18.46 5.75
N SER A 51 12.15 17.72 6.71
CA SER A 51 13.39 16.99 6.51
C SER A 51 13.11 15.57 6.04
N LEU A 52 13.95 15.08 5.14
CA LEU A 52 13.91 13.70 4.68
C LEU A 52 14.31 12.76 5.83
N LYS A 53 13.52 11.71 6.07
CA LYS A 53 13.84 10.70 7.09
C LYS A 53 15.02 9.83 6.65
N SER A 54 15.73 9.27 7.62
CA SER A 54 16.84 8.35 7.36
C SER A 54 16.35 7.12 6.59
N GLY A 55 17.13 6.64 5.60
CA GLY A 55 16.78 5.52 4.74
C GLY A 55 15.97 5.91 3.50
N PHE A 56 15.47 7.14 3.43
CA PHE A 56 14.72 7.63 2.27
C PHE A 56 15.52 8.66 1.45
N PRO A 57 15.24 8.81 0.12
CA PRO A 57 14.24 8.04 -0.61
C PRO A 57 14.64 6.56 -0.78
N PHE A 58 13.66 5.66 -0.70
CA PHE A 58 13.83 4.27 -1.09
C PHE A 58 13.57 4.13 -2.60
N LEU A 59 14.46 3.47 -3.32
CA LEU A 59 14.35 3.27 -4.76
C LEU A 59 13.73 1.90 -5.06
N THR A 60 12.56 1.89 -5.69
CA THR A 60 11.91 0.67 -6.20
C THR A 60 12.45 0.28 -7.58
N SER A 61 12.09 -0.91 -8.05
CA SER A 61 12.52 -1.41 -9.37
C SER A 61 11.88 -0.67 -10.56
N ASP A 62 10.73 0.01 -10.36
CA ASP A 62 9.95 0.67 -11.41
C ASP A 62 9.07 1.78 -10.82
N GLY A 63 8.47 2.62 -11.69
CA GLY A 63 7.63 3.76 -11.31
C GLY A 63 6.42 3.37 -10.46
N ILE A 64 6.00 4.26 -9.56
CA ILE A 64 4.90 4.01 -8.63
C ILE A 64 3.70 4.88 -9.02
N GLN A 65 2.54 4.25 -9.21
CA GLN A 65 1.24 4.91 -9.40
C GLN A 65 0.23 4.55 -8.30
N THR A 66 0.55 3.62 -7.44
CA THR A 66 -0.22 3.20 -6.27
C THR A 66 -0.02 4.21 -5.13
N PRO A 67 -1.07 4.70 -4.45
CA PRO A 67 -0.88 5.44 -3.22
C PRO A 67 -0.19 4.56 -2.18
N ALA A 68 0.59 5.17 -1.28
CA ALA A 68 1.14 4.44 -0.14
C ALA A 68 0.04 4.17 0.90
N THR A 69 0.03 2.96 1.45
CA THR A 69 -0.77 2.56 2.60
C THR A 69 0.15 2.43 3.81
N LEU A 70 -0.32 2.81 5.00
CA LEU A 70 0.44 2.78 6.24
C LEU A 70 -0.27 1.92 7.27
N ALA A 71 0.41 0.95 7.86
CA ALA A 71 -0.13 0.10 8.93
C ALA A 71 1.01 -0.54 9.74
N ASP A 72 0.75 -0.84 11.00
CA ASP A 72 1.58 -1.70 11.84
C ASP A 72 1.22 -3.16 11.51
N LEU A 73 2.09 -3.82 10.77
CA LEU A 73 1.87 -5.20 10.29
C LEU A 73 2.53 -6.24 11.19
N ASP A 74 3.60 -5.90 11.90
CA ASP A 74 4.37 -6.83 12.73
C ASP A 74 4.15 -6.64 14.24
N GLY A 75 3.38 -5.62 14.63
CA GLY A 75 2.96 -5.36 16.01
C GLY A 75 4.00 -4.63 16.86
N ASP A 76 4.99 -3.99 16.24
CA ASP A 76 6.06 -3.27 16.94
C ASP A 76 5.70 -1.82 17.28
N GLN A 77 4.54 -1.32 16.80
CA GLN A 77 3.94 0.01 16.96
C GLN A 77 4.51 1.07 16.02
N ASP A 78 5.49 0.76 15.20
CA ASP A 78 5.88 1.56 14.06
C ASP A 78 4.99 1.19 12.86
N LEU A 79 4.94 2.03 11.82
CA LEU A 79 4.09 1.74 10.67
C LEU A 79 4.93 1.36 9.46
N GLU A 80 4.55 0.26 8.81
CA GLU A 80 5.07 -0.12 7.52
C GLU A 80 4.46 0.74 6.42
N ILE A 81 5.29 0.99 5.39
CA ILE A 81 4.90 1.68 4.17
C ILE A 81 4.71 0.64 3.07
N ILE A 82 3.47 0.52 2.60
CA ILE A 82 3.09 -0.47 1.59
C ILE A 82 2.79 0.26 0.27
N THR A 83 3.37 -0.21 -0.84
CA THR A 83 3.07 0.33 -2.18
C THR A 83 3.35 -0.69 -3.28
N GLY A 84 2.55 -0.62 -4.36
CA GLY A 84 2.78 -1.38 -5.59
C GLY A 84 3.49 -0.55 -6.66
N ASN A 85 4.07 -1.19 -7.69
CA ASN A 85 4.72 -0.48 -8.78
C ASN A 85 4.35 -1.02 -10.17
N GLU A 86 4.82 -0.34 -11.22
CA GLU A 86 4.60 -0.70 -12.62
C GLU A 86 5.33 -2.00 -13.02
N GLY A 87 6.34 -2.41 -12.28
CA GLY A 87 7.04 -3.69 -12.46
C GLY A 87 6.34 -4.89 -11.85
N GLY A 88 5.17 -4.68 -11.19
CA GLY A 88 4.40 -5.74 -10.55
C GLY A 88 4.91 -6.13 -9.16
N ASN A 89 5.71 -5.29 -8.52
CA ASN A 89 6.15 -5.54 -7.16
C ASN A 89 5.25 -4.80 -6.17
N VAL A 90 4.90 -5.46 -5.07
CA VAL A 90 4.40 -4.85 -3.85
C VAL A 90 5.56 -4.85 -2.84
N TYR A 91 5.88 -3.68 -2.31
CA TYR A 91 6.90 -3.50 -1.28
C TYR A 91 6.24 -3.21 0.07
N VAL A 92 6.77 -3.80 1.10
CA VAL A 92 6.51 -3.49 2.51
C VAL A 92 7.83 -2.99 3.10
N LEU A 93 7.87 -1.73 3.50
CA LEU A 93 9.06 -1.08 4.04
C LEU A 93 8.83 -0.70 5.49
N HIS A 94 9.80 -0.93 6.36
CA HIS A 94 9.79 -0.35 7.70
C HIS A 94 9.96 1.18 7.66
N HIS A 95 9.67 1.83 8.76
CA HIS A 95 9.78 3.29 8.95
C HIS A 95 11.19 3.85 8.65
N ASP A 96 12.24 3.01 8.67
CA ASP A 96 13.63 3.38 8.38
C ASP A 96 14.04 3.12 6.93
N GLY A 97 13.10 2.70 6.06
CA GLY A 97 13.31 2.42 4.64
C GLY A 97 13.92 1.05 4.37
N SER A 98 14.15 0.20 5.36
CA SER A 98 14.53 -1.19 5.13
C SER A 98 13.33 -2.00 4.60
N VAL A 99 13.60 -3.00 3.76
CA VAL A 99 12.55 -3.86 3.21
C VAL A 99 12.19 -4.94 4.24
N MET A 100 10.93 -4.95 4.67
CA MET A 100 10.37 -6.02 5.47
C MET A 100 10.02 -7.23 4.61
N ALA A 101 9.23 -7.00 3.55
CA ALA A 101 8.77 -8.05 2.64
C ALA A 101 8.51 -7.50 1.23
N SER A 102 8.43 -8.38 0.23
CA SER A 102 8.03 -7.99 -1.12
C SER A 102 7.37 -9.14 -1.86
N PHE A 103 6.37 -8.81 -2.68
CA PHE A 103 5.65 -9.74 -3.53
C PHE A 103 5.81 -9.36 -5.01
N VAL A 104 5.77 -10.34 -5.92
CA VAL A 104 5.95 -10.09 -7.37
C VAL A 104 4.84 -10.78 -8.17
N THR A 105 4.07 -9.98 -8.92
CA THR A 105 3.04 -10.48 -9.87
C THR A 105 3.52 -10.56 -11.30
N GLU A 106 4.67 -9.97 -11.62
CA GLU A 106 5.18 -9.76 -12.99
C GLU A 106 4.30 -8.84 -13.88
N HIS A 107 3.25 -8.22 -13.34
CA HIS A 107 2.35 -7.30 -14.04
C HIS A 107 2.08 -6.06 -13.19
N PRO A 108 1.87 -4.89 -13.81
CA PRO A 108 1.68 -3.63 -13.08
C PRO A 108 0.61 -3.70 -11.98
N ILE A 109 0.95 -3.16 -10.80
CA ILE A 109 0.04 -2.88 -9.71
C ILE A 109 -0.23 -1.37 -9.71
N ARG A 110 -1.47 -0.96 -9.96
CA ARG A 110 -1.88 0.45 -10.10
C ARG A 110 -2.97 0.87 -9.14
N GLY A 111 -3.70 -0.09 -8.58
CA GLY A 111 -4.66 0.12 -7.50
C GLY A 111 -3.98 0.29 -6.15
N GLY A 112 -4.71 0.78 -5.15
CA GLY A 112 -4.27 0.79 -3.76
C GLY A 112 -4.14 -0.63 -3.19
N VAL A 113 -3.55 -0.71 -2.01
CA VAL A 113 -3.46 -1.95 -1.22
C VAL A 113 -4.34 -1.79 0.01
N SER A 114 -5.35 -2.63 0.14
CA SER A 114 -6.18 -2.73 1.35
C SER A 114 -5.58 -3.71 2.33
N ILE A 115 -5.94 -3.58 3.60
CA ILE A 115 -5.42 -4.39 4.70
C ILE A 115 -6.59 -4.94 5.51
N ALA A 116 -6.57 -6.24 5.78
CA ALA A 116 -7.56 -6.89 6.64
C ALA A 116 -7.02 -8.21 7.19
N ASP A 117 -7.48 -8.62 8.36
CA ASP A 117 -7.35 -9.99 8.87
C ASP A 117 -8.48 -10.82 8.24
N LEU A 118 -8.23 -11.29 7.00
CA LEU A 118 -9.25 -11.92 6.17
C LEU A 118 -9.56 -13.34 6.63
N ASP A 119 -8.56 -14.09 7.07
CA ASP A 119 -8.69 -15.46 7.55
C ASP A 119 -8.88 -15.57 9.08
N ARG A 120 -8.91 -14.41 9.77
CA ARG A 120 -9.11 -14.29 11.22
C ARG A 120 -8.08 -15.01 12.09
N ASN A 121 -6.86 -15.06 11.60
CA ASN A 121 -5.75 -15.63 12.35
C ASN A 121 -5.06 -14.61 13.29
N GLY A 122 -5.45 -13.32 13.19
CA GLY A 122 -4.91 -12.21 13.97
C GLY A 122 -3.72 -11.51 13.29
N GLN A 123 -3.33 -11.93 12.10
CA GLN A 123 -2.36 -11.25 11.23
C GLN A 123 -3.11 -10.52 10.12
N MET A 124 -2.47 -9.55 9.51
CA MET A 124 -3.09 -8.74 8.46
C MET A 124 -2.61 -9.17 7.09
N GLU A 125 -3.55 -9.43 6.19
CA GLU A 125 -3.27 -9.65 4.78
C GLU A 125 -3.29 -8.34 4.01
N LEU A 126 -2.43 -8.27 3.02
CA LEU A 126 -2.41 -7.23 2.00
C LEU A 126 -3.24 -7.69 0.80
N LEU A 127 -4.31 -6.93 0.53
CA LEU A 127 -5.21 -7.22 -0.59
C LEU A 127 -4.95 -6.22 -1.70
N PHE A 128 -4.57 -6.72 -2.86
CA PHE A 128 -4.28 -5.92 -4.03
C PHE A 128 -4.69 -6.62 -5.32
N SER A 129 -4.83 -5.85 -6.38
CA SER A 129 -5.11 -6.36 -7.71
C SER A 129 -4.21 -5.70 -8.74
N GLY A 130 -3.93 -6.42 -9.81
CA GLY A 130 -3.05 -5.95 -10.86
C GLY A 130 -3.58 -6.23 -12.26
N LEU A 131 -2.74 -5.98 -13.26
CA LEU A 131 -3.05 -6.32 -14.65
C LEU A 131 -2.80 -7.81 -14.96
N ASP A 132 -2.44 -8.61 -13.98
CA ASP A 132 -2.29 -10.08 -14.06
C ASP A 132 -3.62 -10.84 -14.03
N GLN A 133 -4.75 -10.14 -13.85
CA GLN A 133 -6.12 -10.69 -13.81
C GLN A 133 -6.45 -11.40 -12.49
N TYR A 134 -5.70 -11.14 -11.43
CA TYR A 134 -5.95 -11.72 -10.12
C TYR A 134 -6.17 -10.65 -9.05
N VAL A 135 -6.92 -11.03 -8.04
CA VAL A 135 -6.92 -10.38 -6.73
C VAL A 135 -6.12 -11.26 -5.79
N HIS A 136 -5.17 -10.66 -5.12
CA HIS A 136 -4.26 -11.31 -4.19
C HIS A 136 -4.69 -11.02 -2.76
N ALA A 137 -4.49 -11.99 -1.87
CA ALA A 137 -4.54 -11.83 -0.42
C ALA A 137 -3.27 -12.47 0.15
N TRP A 138 -2.28 -11.64 0.43
CA TRP A 138 -0.94 -12.05 0.81
C TRP A 138 -0.61 -11.64 2.24
N ASP A 139 -0.19 -12.61 3.04
CA ASP A 139 0.35 -12.38 4.38
C ASP A 139 1.87 -12.10 4.27
N PRO A 140 2.31 -10.86 4.56
CA PRO A 140 3.71 -10.48 4.44
C PRO A 140 4.59 -11.05 5.57
N ILE A 141 4.01 -11.53 6.68
CA ILE A 141 4.74 -12.11 7.82
C ILE A 141 5.16 -13.54 7.51
N VAL A 142 4.28 -14.33 6.91
CA VAL A 142 4.59 -15.73 6.52
C VAL A 142 5.08 -15.82 5.08
N ASP A 143 5.05 -14.72 4.33
CA ASP A 143 5.42 -14.62 2.92
C ASP A 143 4.65 -15.62 2.04
N GLY A 144 3.32 -15.56 2.13
CA GLY A 144 2.45 -16.48 1.40
C GLY A 144 1.05 -15.96 1.14
N GLU A 145 0.47 -16.41 0.02
CA GLU A 145 -0.95 -16.24 -0.23
C GLU A 145 -1.75 -17.10 0.75
N ILE A 146 -2.84 -16.56 1.30
CA ILE A 146 -3.73 -17.35 2.17
C ILE A 146 -4.53 -18.37 1.37
N THR A 147 -5.09 -19.35 2.07
CA THR A 147 -5.84 -20.45 1.42
C THR A 147 -6.99 -19.91 0.56
N GLY A 148 -7.09 -20.37 -0.68
CA GLY A 148 -8.13 -19.95 -1.63
C GLY A 148 -7.73 -18.76 -2.51
N TRP A 149 -6.61 -18.13 -2.27
CA TRP A 149 -6.08 -17.01 -3.04
C TRP A 149 -4.82 -17.40 -3.83
N PRO A 150 -4.49 -16.71 -4.94
CA PRO A 150 -5.22 -15.57 -5.52
C PRO A 150 -6.51 -15.98 -6.25
N VAL A 151 -7.47 -15.05 -6.38
CA VAL A 151 -8.74 -15.25 -7.09
C VAL A 151 -8.63 -14.68 -8.50
N ASN A 152 -8.94 -15.51 -9.52
CA ASN A 152 -8.95 -15.06 -10.91
C ASN A 152 -10.22 -14.26 -11.21
N ILE A 153 -10.08 -13.02 -11.67
CA ILE A 153 -11.17 -12.10 -12.05
C ILE A 153 -11.29 -11.90 -13.57
N GLY A 154 -10.52 -12.66 -14.36
CA GLY A 154 -10.64 -12.75 -15.82
C GLY A 154 -10.18 -11.50 -16.60
N SER A 155 -9.91 -10.39 -15.95
CA SER A 155 -9.40 -9.15 -16.56
C SER A 155 -8.57 -8.38 -15.53
N GLY A 156 -7.70 -7.48 -15.99
CA GLY A 156 -6.91 -6.63 -15.10
C GLY A 156 -7.77 -5.68 -14.27
N SER A 157 -7.25 -5.28 -13.12
CA SER A 157 -7.81 -4.25 -12.26
C SER A 157 -6.78 -3.14 -11.99
N ILE A 158 -7.29 -1.93 -11.82
CA ILE A 158 -6.53 -0.74 -11.36
C ILE A 158 -7.22 -0.09 -10.16
N SER A 159 -8.19 -0.80 -9.56
CA SER A 159 -8.88 -0.35 -8.36
C SER A 159 -8.25 -0.98 -7.12
N GLU A 160 -8.30 -0.26 -6.02
CA GLU A 160 -8.07 -0.82 -4.70
C GLU A 160 -9.21 -1.80 -4.37
N PRO A 161 -8.94 -3.03 -3.93
CA PRO A 161 -9.96 -3.93 -3.42
C PRO A 161 -10.62 -3.34 -2.16
N ILE A 162 -11.90 -3.54 -1.98
CA ILE A 162 -12.62 -3.13 -0.76
C ILE A 162 -12.94 -4.38 0.05
N VAL A 163 -12.65 -4.32 1.35
CA VAL A 163 -12.95 -5.41 2.29
C VAL A 163 -14.07 -5.00 3.22
N VAL A 164 -15.10 -5.79 3.32
CA VAL A 164 -16.29 -5.48 4.12
C VAL A 164 -17.12 -6.76 4.40
N ASP A 165 -17.74 -6.86 5.57
CA ASP A 165 -18.83 -7.81 5.81
C ASP A 165 -20.09 -7.25 5.12
N LEU A 166 -20.36 -7.73 3.91
CA LEU A 166 -21.40 -7.17 3.04
C LEU A 166 -22.81 -7.68 3.39
N ASP A 167 -22.92 -8.91 3.86
CA ASP A 167 -24.21 -9.57 4.14
C ASP A 167 -24.47 -9.80 5.63
N ASN A 168 -23.57 -9.36 6.51
CA ASN A 168 -23.62 -9.44 7.97
C ASN A 168 -23.60 -10.88 8.49
N ASP A 169 -22.86 -11.76 7.85
CA ASP A 169 -22.63 -13.12 8.31
C ASP A 169 -21.33 -13.27 9.13
N LEU A 170 -20.62 -12.16 9.29
CA LEU A 170 -19.34 -11.98 9.97
C LEU A 170 -18.11 -12.43 9.16
N ASP A 171 -18.25 -13.04 8.01
CA ASP A 171 -17.14 -13.26 7.08
C ASP A 171 -16.88 -11.98 6.27
N LEU A 172 -15.67 -11.81 5.78
CA LEU A 172 -15.32 -10.62 5.01
C LEU A 172 -15.35 -10.93 3.52
N GLU A 173 -16.03 -10.06 2.76
CA GLU A 173 -16.00 -10.08 1.32
C GLU A 173 -14.97 -9.10 0.78
N VAL A 174 -14.32 -9.52 -0.30
CA VAL A 174 -13.42 -8.68 -1.10
C VAL A 174 -14.11 -8.28 -2.38
N ILE A 175 -14.35 -6.98 -2.54
CA ILE A 175 -15.00 -6.40 -3.72
C ILE A 175 -13.94 -5.77 -4.61
N THR A 176 -13.91 -6.19 -5.88
CA THR A 176 -12.95 -5.67 -6.88
C THR A 176 -13.66 -5.33 -8.17
N ALA A 177 -13.24 -4.24 -8.81
CA ALA A 177 -13.73 -3.84 -10.12
C ALA A 177 -12.64 -4.00 -11.20
N THR A 178 -13.00 -4.59 -12.34
CA THR A 178 -12.08 -4.75 -13.47
C THR A 178 -12.13 -3.57 -14.43
N ILE A 179 -11.07 -3.41 -15.24
CA ILE A 179 -11.02 -2.38 -16.28
C ILE A 179 -12.09 -2.57 -17.38
N GLU A 180 -12.67 -3.76 -17.50
CA GLU A 180 -13.76 -4.07 -18.43
C GLU A 180 -15.16 -3.82 -17.84
N GLY A 181 -15.23 -3.29 -16.60
CA GLY A 181 -16.48 -2.87 -15.96
C GLY A 181 -17.23 -3.99 -15.24
N THR A 182 -16.57 -5.10 -14.90
CA THR A 182 -17.14 -6.18 -14.09
C THR A 182 -16.79 -5.95 -12.62
N ILE A 183 -17.75 -6.16 -11.73
CA ILE A 183 -17.55 -6.16 -10.27
C ILE A 183 -17.55 -7.62 -9.81
N TYR A 184 -16.49 -7.99 -9.11
CA TYR A 184 -16.36 -9.29 -8.45
C TYR A 184 -16.52 -9.12 -6.95
N ILE A 185 -17.15 -10.11 -6.32
CA ILE A 185 -17.25 -10.28 -4.88
C ILE A 185 -16.73 -11.67 -4.57
N SER A 186 -15.67 -11.74 -3.79
CA SER A 186 -15.04 -13.00 -3.36
C SER A 186 -15.19 -13.15 -1.86
N HIS A 187 -15.62 -14.33 -1.41
CA HIS A 187 -15.64 -14.72 0.00
C HIS A 187 -14.33 -15.42 0.36
N HIS A 188 -13.96 -15.33 1.63
CA HIS A 188 -12.86 -16.13 2.18
C HIS A 188 -13.38 -17.41 2.78
#